data_acf0681508ce899b751935fba912cf80
#
_entry.id   acf0681508ce899b751935fba912cf80
#
_cell.length_a   1.000
_cell.length_b   1.000
_cell.length_c   1.000
_cell.angle_alpha   90.00
_cell.angle_beta   90.00
_cell.angle_gamma   90.00
#
_symmetry.space_group_name_H-M   'P 1'
#
loop_
_entity.id
_entity.type
_entity.pdbx_description
1 polymer ?
#
loop_
_entity_poly.entity_id
_entity_poly.type
_entity_poly.pdbx_seq_one_letter_code
_entity_poly.pdbx_strand_id
1 'polypeptide(L)'
;MALNVELVSPTQQVWSGQATFVSARTIEGDLGVLPGHAPLFGVLVDGAVSIKGVDGTTKEFNVQGGFFSVSNDRVSILTESVN
;
A
#
# COMPACT_ATOMS: atom_id res chain seq x y z
N MET A 1 -1.19 3.95 -17.19
CA MET A 1 -1.92 3.07 -16.28
C MET A 1 -1.53 3.37 -14.85
N ALA A 2 -2.47 3.24 -13.94
CA ALA A 2 -2.22 3.58 -12.54
C ALA A 2 -2.89 2.58 -11.61
N LEU A 3 -2.36 2.49 -10.40
CA LEU A 3 -2.96 1.73 -9.32
C LEU A 3 -3.93 2.63 -8.58
N ASN A 4 -5.06 2.08 -8.16
CA ASN A 4 -5.96 2.76 -7.25
C ASN A 4 -5.65 2.26 -5.85
N VAL A 5 -5.17 3.16 -5.00
CA VAL A 5 -4.61 2.80 -3.70
C VAL A 5 -5.48 3.37 -2.58
N GLU A 6 -5.69 2.55 -1.57
CA GLU A 6 -6.41 2.96 -0.38
C GLU A 6 -5.63 2.48 0.84
N LEU A 7 -5.30 3.41 1.73
CA LEU A 7 -4.64 3.12 3.00
C LEU A 7 -5.59 3.48 4.13
N VAL A 8 -5.99 2.48 4.90
CA VAL A 8 -7.06 2.60 5.88
C VAL A 8 -6.61 2.08 7.24
N SER A 9 -6.92 2.84 8.28
CA SER A 9 -6.82 2.37 9.67
C SER A 9 -8.23 2.16 10.23
N PRO A 10 -8.38 1.56 11.43
CA PRO A 10 -9.71 1.30 11.97
C PRO A 10 -10.55 2.56 12.18
N THR A 11 -9.91 3.70 12.37
CA THR A 11 -10.62 4.94 12.70
C THR A 11 -10.76 5.89 11.53
N GLN A 12 -10.00 5.71 10.45
CA GLN A 12 -10.05 6.66 9.34
C GLN A 12 -9.39 6.13 8.08
N GLN A 13 -9.76 6.72 6.97
CA GLN A 13 -9.05 6.54 5.72
C GLN A 13 -7.86 7.50 5.73
N VAL A 14 -6.66 6.95 5.73
CA VAL A 14 -5.44 7.75 5.86
C VAL A 14 -5.04 8.38 4.54
N TRP A 15 -5.15 7.63 3.45
CA TRP A 15 -4.80 8.13 2.13
C TRP A 15 -5.56 7.35 1.06
N SER A 16 -5.90 8.04 0.00
CA SER A 16 -6.58 7.43 -1.13
C SER A 16 -6.18 8.20 -2.39
N GLY A 17 -5.95 7.49 -3.47
CA GLY A 17 -5.60 8.13 -4.72
C GLY A 17 -5.00 7.16 -5.71
N GLN A 18 -4.46 7.72 -6.81
CA GLN A 18 -3.81 6.92 -7.85
C GLN A 18 -2.30 6.98 -7.69
N ALA A 19 -1.67 5.85 -7.97
CA ALA A 19 -0.22 5.73 -7.82
C ALA A 19 0.37 4.95 -8.99
N THR A 20 1.66 5.14 -9.21
CA THR A 20 2.41 4.40 -10.22
C THR A 20 3.23 3.28 -9.60
N PHE A 21 3.45 3.33 -8.29
CA PHE A 21 4.23 2.31 -7.60
C PHE A 21 3.87 2.33 -6.11
N VAL A 22 3.75 1.14 -5.52
CA VAL A 22 3.53 0.99 -4.09
C VAL A 22 4.51 -0.06 -3.56
N SER A 23 5.15 0.23 -2.45
CA SER A 23 6.01 -0.74 -1.79
C SER A 23 5.63 -0.87 -0.33
N ALA A 24 5.81 -2.07 0.20
CA ALA A 24 5.48 -2.37 1.58
C ALA A 24 6.37 -3.49 2.09
N ARG A 25 6.50 -3.60 3.41
CA ARG A 25 7.22 -4.70 4.01
C ARG A 25 6.24 -5.72 4.55
N THR A 26 6.39 -6.97 4.10
CA THR A 26 5.55 -8.07 4.53
C THR A 26 6.37 -9.09 5.30
N ILE A 27 5.68 -10.07 5.89
CA ILE A 27 6.36 -11.16 6.61
C ILE A 27 7.26 -11.97 5.69
N GLU A 28 7.08 -11.88 4.37
CA GLU A 28 7.91 -12.57 3.39
C GLU A 28 9.00 -11.69 2.81
N GLY A 29 9.10 -10.44 3.26
CA GLY A 29 10.09 -9.49 2.80
C GLY A 29 9.45 -8.28 2.14
N ASP A 30 10.30 -7.46 1.52
CA ASP A 30 9.84 -6.25 0.83
C ASP A 30 9.10 -6.62 -0.45
N LEU A 31 8.02 -5.89 -0.72
CA LEU A 31 7.17 -6.12 -1.86
C LEU A 31 6.95 -4.83 -2.61
N GLY A 32 7.09 -4.87 -3.93
CA GLY A 32 6.80 -3.72 -4.79
C GLY A 32 5.73 -4.07 -5.81
N VAL A 33 4.83 -3.13 -6.06
CA VAL A 33 3.69 -3.34 -6.96
C VAL A 33 3.65 -2.25 -8.02
N LEU A 34 3.62 -2.67 -9.28
CA LEU A 34 3.42 -1.81 -10.43
C LEU A 34 2.04 -2.10 -11.03
N PRO A 35 1.49 -1.19 -11.85
CA PRO A 35 0.25 -1.48 -12.56
C PRO A 35 0.36 -2.77 -13.37
N GLY A 36 -0.71 -3.55 -13.39
CA GLY A 36 -0.73 -4.83 -14.07
C GLY A 36 -0.29 -6.00 -13.22
N HIS A 37 0.02 -5.77 -11.95
CA HIS A 37 0.46 -6.83 -11.05
C HIS A 37 -0.63 -7.88 -10.86
N ALA A 38 -0.21 -9.16 -10.81
CA ALA A 38 -1.12 -10.26 -10.53
C ALA A 38 -1.73 -10.11 -9.13
N PRO A 39 -2.93 -10.65 -8.91
CA PRO A 39 -3.53 -10.60 -7.58
C PRO A 39 -2.62 -11.21 -6.52
N LEU A 40 -2.53 -10.55 -5.38
CA LEU A 40 -1.77 -11.07 -4.25
C LEU A 40 -2.37 -10.59 -2.93
N PHE A 41 -2.01 -11.30 -1.87
CA PHE A 41 -2.38 -10.93 -0.52
C PHE A 41 -1.15 -11.12 0.37
N GLY A 42 -0.84 -10.11 1.17
CA GLY A 42 0.31 -10.17 2.07
C GLY A 42 -0.04 -9.73 3.47
N VAL A 43 0.74 -10.18 4.43
CA VAL A 43 0.62 -9.75 5.81
C VAL A 43 1.74 -8.75 6.06
N LEU A 44 1.37 -7.55 6.51
CA LEU A 44 2.32 -6.49 6.76
C LEU A 44 3.02 -6.69 8.10
N VAL A 45 4.31 -6.33 8.12
CA VAL A 45 5.02 -6.16 9.39
C VAL A 45 5.13 -4.65 9.65
N ASP A 46 5.51 -4.28 10.86
CA ASP A 46 5.74 -2.87 11.18
C ASP A 46 6.83 -2.31 10.28
N GLY A 47 6.56 -1.18 9.69
CA GLY A 47 7.53 -0.57 8.79
C GLY A 47 6.91 0.45 7.88
N ALA A 48 7.67 0.86 6.86
CA ALA A 48 7.25 1.90 5.94
C ALA A 48 6.48 1.34 4.76
N VAL A 49 5.40 2.02 4.41
CA VAL A 49 4.69 1.84 3.15
C VAL A 49 4.96 3.08 2.31
N SER A 50 5.43 2.88 1.11
CA SER A 50 5.79 3.97 0.21
C SER A 50 4.84 3.97 -0.99
N ILE A 51 4.26 5.12 -1.29
CA ILE A 51 3.31 5.28 -2.39
C ILE A 51 3.80 6.39 -3.30
N LYS A 52 4.11 6.04 -4.55
CA LYS A 52 4.50 7.02 -5.54
C LYS A 52 3.27 7.40 -6.35
N GLY A 53 2.81 8.63 -6.20
CA GLY A 53 1.65 9.13 -6.89
C GLY A 53 1.90 9.36 -8.38
N VAL A 54 0.82 9.54 -9.13
CA VAL A 54 0.90 9.78 -10.57
C VAL A 54 1.56 11.12 -10.90
N ASP A 55 1.60 12.03 -9.93
CA ASP A 55 2.28 13.33 -10.06
C ASP A 55 3.78 13.24 -9.80
N GLY A 56 4.30 12.06 -9.49
CA GLY A 56 5.71 11.85 -9.19
C GLY A 56 6.08 12.05 -7.73
N THR A 57 5.16 12.49 -6.90
CA THR A 57 5.42 12.69 -5.47
C THR A 57 5.35 11.36 -4.74
N THR A 58 6.35 11.09 -3.90
CA THR A 58 6.36 9.89 -3.08
C THR A 58 5.95 10.25 -1.66
N LYS A 59 5.00 9.50 -1.11
CA LYS A 59 4.58 9.61 0.28
C LYS A 59 4.93 8.33 1.00
N GLU A 60 5.39 8.48 2.23
CA GLU A 60 5.81 7.37 3.04
C GLU A 60 5.04 7.38 4.36
N PHE A 61 4.50 6.24 4.72
CA PHE A 61 3.72 6.07 5.95
C PHE A 61 4.35 4.97 6.79
N ASN A 62 4.47 5.20 8.08
CA ASN A 62 4.88 4.14 9.00
C ASN A 62 3.63 3.45 9.51
N VAL A 63 3.50 2.16 9.22
CA VAL A 63 2.33 1.38 9.59
C VAL A 63 2.70 0.33 10.63
N GLN A 64 1.73 -0.07 11.42
CA GLN A 64 1.89 -1.11 12.42
C GLN A 64 1.04 -2.30 12.03
N GLY A 65 1.68 -3.26 11.35
CA GLY A 65 1.02 -4.48 10.94
C GLY A 65 -0.13 -4.26 9.95
N GLY A 66 -0.90 -5.30 9.71
CA GLY A 66 -2.07 -5.25 8.87
C GLY A 66 -1.97 -6.14 7.65
N PHE A 67 -2.76 -5.81 6.63
CA PHE A 67 -2.87 -6.62 5.43
C PHE A 67 -2.70 -5.74 4.20
N PHE A 68 -2.18 -6.36 3.14
CA PHE A 68 -1.92 -5.73 1.86
C PHE A 68 -2.53 -6.61 0.78
N SER A 69 -3.41 -6.08 -0.03
CA SER A 69 -3.99 -6.86 -1.12
C SER A 69 -3.96 -6.10 -2.43
N VAL A 70 -3.77 -6.84 -3.51
CA VAL A 70 -3.74 -6.30 -4.87
C VAL A 70 -4.66 -7.13 -5.74
N SER A 71 -5.53 -6.48 -6.49
CA SER A 71 -6.40 -7.13 -7.45
C SER A 71 -6.90 -6.11 -8.45
N ASN A 72 -6.74 -6.39 -9.75
CA ASN A 72 -7.23 -5.52 -10.83
C ASN A 72 -6.80 -4.07 -10.66
N ASP A 73 -5.50 -3.85 -10.40
CA ASP A 73 -4.92 -2.53 -10.18
C ASP A 73 -5.51 -1.78 -8.98
N ARG A 74 -6.12 -2.51 -8.06
CA ARG A 74 -6.57 -1.97 -6.78
C ARG A 74 -5.64 -2.47 -5.70
N VAL A 75 -5.12 -1.53 -4.92
CA VAL A 75 -4.25 -1.84 -3.79
C VAL A 75 -4.96 -1.39 -2.52
N SER A 76 -5.22 -2.34 -1.65
CA SER A 76 -5.84 -2.05 -0.36
C SER A 76 -4.84 -2.34 0.75
N ILE A 77 -4.60 -1.35 1.58
CA ILE A 77 -3.69 -1.48 2.72
C ILE A 77 -4.50 -1.22 3.98
N LEU A 78 -4.67 -2.25 4.79
CA LEU A 78 -5.42 -2.17 6.03
C LEU A 78 -4.42 -2.34 7.17
N THR A 79 -4.28 -1.31 8.01
CA THR A 79 -3.29 -1.32 9.08
C THR A 79 -3.93 -0.98 10.42
N GLU A 80 -3.30 -1.43 11.50
CA GLU A 80 -3.76 -1.12 12.85
C GLU A 80 -3.60 0.37 13.16
N SER A 81 -2.47 0.95 12.78
CA SER A 81 -2.23 2.37 12.98
C SER A 81 -1.17 2.88 12.03
N VAL A 82 -1.21 4.18 11.80
CA VAL A 82 -0.24 4.89 10.96
C VAL A 82 0.36 6.00 11.80
N ASN A 83 1.69 6.07 11.83
CA ASN A 83 2.42 7.09 12.54
C ASN A 83 2.95 8.15 11.58
#